data_3d22cef04be57974c3d7aa74491921b4
#
_entry.id   3d22cef04be57974c3d7aa74491921b4
#
_cell.length_a   1.000
_cell.length_b   1.000
_cell.length_c   1.000
_cell.angle_alpha   90.00
_cell.angle_beta   90.00
_cell.angle_gamma   90.00
#
_symmetry.space_group_name_H-M   'P 1'
#
loop_
_entity.id
_entity.type
_entity.pdbx_description
1 polymer ?
#
loop_
_entity_poly.entity_id
_entity_poly.type
_entity_poly.pdbx_seq_one_letter_code
_entity_poly.pdbx_strand_id
1 'polypeptide(L)'
;MSNLRPYLGRVPVLGARVYVDPAATVIGDVELADDVSVWPGTIIRGDVNHIRIGARTNVQDGTIVHVSHHSPYNQAGYPTLIGEDVTIGHGAIIHACTIEHRCLIGMGARILDGATVKRYGFVGAGAVVGPGKTIGEAELWVGNPARCVRKLGDREIESLQYSAQHYVRLKDQYLDA
;
A
#
# COMPACT_ATOMS: atom_id res chain seq x y z
N MET A 1 -20.20 -14.91 1.83
CA MET A 1 -18.83 -15.49 1.93
C MET A 1 -17.95 -14.46 2.61
N SER A 2 -17.02 -14.88 3.48
CA SER A 2 -16.09 -13.94 4.12
C SER A 2 -15.21 -13.27 3.06
N ASN A 3 -14.98 -11.96 3.19
CA ASN A 3 -14.05 -11.20 2.37
C ASN A 3 -12.56 -11.44 2.77
N LEU A 4 -12.33 -12.09 3.92
CA LEU A 4 -11.04 -12.62 4.34
C LEU A 4 -10.96 -14.10 3.92
N ARG A 5 -10.06 -14.43 3.00
CA ARG A 5 -10.01 -15.75 2.37
C ARG A 5 -8.70 -16.47 2.69
N PRO A 6 -8.75 -17.70 3.21
CA PRO A 6 -7.54 -18.51 3.37
C PRO A 6 -6.97 -18.94 2.01
N TYR A 7 -5.64 -19.11 1.95
CA TYR A 7 -4.95 -19.75 0.85
C TYR A 7 -3.85 -20.67 1.38
N LEU A 8 -3.89 -21.96 1.01
CA LEU A 8 -2.97 -23.01 1.48
C LEU A 8 -2.74 -23.00 3.00
N GLY A 9 -3.83 -22.87 3.77
CA GLY A 9 -3.81 -22.85 5.23
C GLY A 9 -3.38 -21.53 5.89
N ARG A 10 -2.96 -20.52 5.11
CA ARG A 10 -2.66 -19.18 5.60
C ARG A 10 -3.92 -18.31 5.55
N VAL A 11 -4.22 -17.68 6.67
CA VAL A 11 -5.39 -16.80 6.83
C VAL A 11 -4.89 -15.39 7.10
N PRO A 12 -5.52 -14.34 6.51
CA PRO A 12 -5.16 -12.98 6.83
C PRO A 12 -5.23 -12.69 8.34
N VAL A 13 -4.23 -12.00 8.88
CA VAL A 13 -4.12 -11.59 10.28
C VAL A 13 -4.41 -10.10 10.38
N LEU A 14 -5.31 -9.72 11.28
CA LEU A 14 -5.72 -8.34 11.49
C LEU A 14 -5.32 -7.90 12.90
N GLY A 15 -4.74 -6.70 13.00
CA GLY A 15 -4.49 -5.99 14.24
C GLY A 15 -5.76 -5.39 14.85
N ALA A 16 -5.59 -4.54 15.84
CA ALA A 16 -6.69 -3.86 16.52
C ALA A 16 -7.33 -2.79 15.62
N ARG A 17 -8.66 -2.66 15.66
CA ARG A 17 -9.44 -1.63 14.95
C ARG A 17 -9.18 -1.55 13.44
N VAL A 18 -8.80 -2.67 12.81
CA VAL A 18 -8.68 -2.74 11.34
C VAL A 18 -10.07 -2.68 10.71
N TYR A 19 -10.24 -1.84 9.72
CA TYR A 19 -11.43 -1.79 8.89
C TYR A 19 -11.17 -2.46 7.54
N VAL A 20 -11.94 -3.47 7.19
CA VAL A 20 -11.97 -4.07 5.85
C VAL A 20 -13.39 -3.98 5.32
N ASP A 21 -13.58 -3.16 4.30
CA ASP A 21 -14.89 -2.98 3.68
C ASP A 21 -15.46 -4.32 3.19
N PRO A 22 -16.76 -4.58 3.35
CA PRO A 22 -17.39 -5.82 2.87
C PRO A 22 -17.19 -6.11 1.37
N ALA A 23 -16.99 -5.07 0.54
CA ALA A 23 -16.70 -5.19 -0.89
C ALA A 23 -15.20 -5.35 -1.21
N ALA A 24 -14.31 -5.24 -0.20
CA ALA A 24 -12.89 -5.55 -0.36
C ALA A 24 -12.62 -7.05 -0.20
N THR A 25 -11.47 -7.52 -0.70
CA THR A 25 -11.04 -8.92 -0.58
C THR A 25 -9.59 -9.00 -0.13
N VAL A 26 -9.32 -9.78 0.94
CA VAL A 26 -7.98 -10.04 1.46
C VAL A 26 -7.73 -11.53 1.46
N ILE A 27 -6.63 -12.01 0.85
CA ILE A 27 -6.37 -13.43 0.58
C ILE A 27 -4.98 -13.83 1.05
N GLY A 28 -4.86 -14.94 1.79
CA GLY A 28 -3.61 -15.66 2.04
C GLY A 28 -2.74 -15.02 3.13
N ASP A 29 -1.42 -14.99 2.91
CA ASP A 29 -0.40 -14.52 3.85
C ASP A 29 -0.34 -13.00 3.87
N VAL A 30 -1.30 -12.40 4.54
CA VAL A 30 -1.44 -10.94 4.70
C VAL A 30 -1.54 -10.59 6.17
N GLU A 31 -0.76 -9.62 6.62
CA GLU A 31 -0.90 -9.01 7.94
C GLU A 31 -1.21 -7.52 7.79
N LEU A 32 -2.31 -7.12 8.40
CA LEU A 32 -2.74 -5.72 8.53
C LEU A 32 -2.55 -5.31 9.98
N ALA A 33 -1.65 -4.37 10.24
CA ALA A 33 -1.40 -3.88 11.59
C ALA A 33 -2.55 -2.99 12.09
N ASP A 34 -2.43 -2.49 13.32
CA ASP A 34 -3.47 -1.71 13.98
C ASP A 34 -3.91 -0.49 13.14
N ASP A 35 -5.20 -0.19 13.17
CA ASP A 35 -5.82 0.95 12.51
C ASP A 35 -5.64 1.01 10.98
N VAL A 36 -5.26 -0.08 10.32
CA VAL A 36 -5.28 -0.17 8.85
C VAL A 36 -6.72 -0.09 8.34
N SER A 37 -6.93 0.59 7.21
CA SER A 37 -8.22 0.62 6.52
C SER A 37 -8.10 0.18 5.06
N VAL A 38 -8.98 -0.73 4.66
CA VAL A 38 -9.08 -1.30 3.31
C VAL A 38 -10.46 -0.99 2.75
N TRP A 39 -10.51 -0.19 1.70
CA TRP A 39 -11.71 0.45 1.17
C TRP A 39 -12.37 -0.36 0.05
N PRO A 40 -13.60 0.02 -0.38
CA PRO A 40 -14.40 -0.78 -1.32
C PRO A 40 -13.67 -1.20 -2.59
N GLY A 41 -13.85 -2.44 -3.03
CA GLY A 41 -13.30 -2.97 -4.28
C GLY A 41 -11.78 -3.22 -4.25
N THR A 42 -11.10 -2.99 -3.13
CA THR A 42 -9.67 -3.27 -2.95
C THR A 42 -9.43 -4.77 -2.90
N ILE A 43 -8.37 -5.23 -3.58
CA ILE A 43 -7.92 -6.63 -3.56
C ILE A 43 -6.49 -6.70 -3.03
N ILE A 44 -6.29 -7.40 -1.91
CA ILE A 44 -4.97 -7.67 -1.32
C ILE A 44 -4.75 -9.18 -1.35
N ARG A 45 -3.78 -9.65 -2.14
CA ARG A 45 -3.56 -11.08 -2.35
C ARG A 45 -2.12 -11.49 -2.11
N GLY A 46 -1.89 -12.15 -0.95
CA GLY A 46 -0.61 -12.74 -0.55
C GLY A 46 -0.63 -14.27 -0.71
N ASP A 47 -0.70 -14.76 -1.93
CA ASP A 47 -0.78 -16.18 -2.23
C ASP A 47 0.60 -16.84 -2.49
N VAL A 48 1.46 -16.18 -3.25
CA VAL A 48 2.78 -16.73 -3.65
C VAL A 48 3.96 -16.09 -2.89
N ASN A 49 3.69 -15.10 -2.07
CA ASN A 49 4.60 -14.45 -1.12
C ASN A 49 3.75 -13.71 -0.08
N HIS A 50 4.38 -13.01 0.86
CA HIS A 50 3.67 -12.34 1.93
C HIS A 50 3.46 -10.83 1.69
N ILE A 51 2.40 -10.29 2.32
CA ILE A 51 2.10 -8.86 2.37
C ILE A 51 2.06 -8.43 3.84
N ARG A 52 2.71 -7.31 4.15
CA ARG A 52 2.70 -6.68 5.47
C ARG A 52 2.35 -5.22 5.32
N ILE A 53 1.32 -4.78 6.01
CA ILE A 53 0.84 -3.38 5.97
C ILE A 53 0.90 -2.82 7.38
N GLY A 54 1.72 -1.78 7.56
CA GLY A 54 1.97 -1.11 8.82
C GLY A 54 0.78 -0.29 9.32
N ALA A 55 0.80 0.01 10.61
CA ALA A 55 -0.28 0.66 11.33
C ALA A 55 -0.74 2.00 10.70
N ARG A 56 -2.04 2.32 10.79
CA ARG A 56 -2.66 3.58 10.32
C ARG A 56 -2.53 3.82 8.81
N THR A 57 -2.15 2.81 8.05
CA THR A 57 -2.08 2.86 6.58
C THR A 57 -3.47 2.65 5.99
N ASN A 58 -3.79 3.43 4.95
CA ASN A 58 -5.05 3.29 4.23
C ASN A 58 -4.81 2.83 2.79
N VAL A 59 -5.61 1.86 2.35
CA VAL A 59 -5.59 1.30 0.99
C VAL A 59 -6.96 1.59 0.37
N GLN A 60 -6.99 2.61 -0.50
CA GLN A 60 -8.24 3.18 -1.00
C GLN A 60 -8.87 2.36 -2.12
N ASP A 61 -10.09 2.71 -2.44
CA ASP A 61 -11.02 1.97 -3.30
C ASP A 61 -10.38 1.49 -4.62
N GLY A 62 -10.67 0.24 -4.98
CA GLY A 62 -10.22 -0.35 -6.24
C GLY A 62 -8.72 -0.60 -6.37
N THR A 63 -7.94 -0.41 -5.30
CA THR A 63 -6.50 -0.66 -5.29
C THR A 63 -6.22 -2.17 -5.35
N ILE A 64 -5.15 -2.55 -6.07
CA ILE A 64 -4.66 -3.93 -6.13
C ILE A 64 -3.30 -4.01 -5.47
N VAL A 65 -3.15 -4.91 -4.49
CA VAL A 65 -1.88 -5.20 -3.81
C VAL A 65 -1.53 -6.66 -4.03
N HIS A 66 -0.37 -6.93 -4.63
CA HIS A 66 0.06 -8.30 -4.92
C HIS A 66 1.57 -8.46 -4.73
N VAL A 67 2.07 -9.67 -4.93
CA VAL A 67 3.43 -10.13 -4.66
C VAL A 67 4.02 -10.88 -5.84
N SER A 68 5.34 -11.08 -5.86
CA SER A 68 6.04 -11.89 -6.86
C SER A 68 6.52 -13.21 -6.27
N HIS A 69 6.38 -14.29 -7.04
CA HIS A 69 6.75 -15.63 -6.62
C HIS A 69 8.25 -15.93 -6.80
N HIS A 70 8.70 -17.00 -6.17
CA HIS A 70 9.98 -17.63 -6.43
C HIS A 70 10.07 -18.10 -7.90
N SER A 71 11.13 -17.72 -8.60
CA SER A 71 11.33 -18.15 -9.97
C SER A 71 12.83 -18.30 -10.32
N PRO A 72 13.18 -18.96 -11.42
CA PRO A 72 14.57 -18.99 -11.90
C PRO A 72 15.17 -17.61 -12.19
N TYR A 73 14.32 -16.62 -12.43
CA TYR A 73 14.71 -15.24 -12.73
C TYR A 73 14.79 -14.36 -11.49
N ASN A 74 14.16 -14.79 -10.38
CA ASN A 74 14.19 -14.14 -9.09
C ASN A 74 14.01 -15.22 -8.00
N GLN A 75 15.13 -15.69 -7.45
CA GLN A 75 15.15 -16.82 -6.52
C GLN A 75 14.38 -16.57 -5.21
N ALA A 76 14.28 -15.31 -4.74
CA ALA A 76 13.56 -15.01 -3.52
C ALA A 76 12.09 -14.59 -3.78
N GLY A 77 11.73 -14.24 -5.02
CA GLY A 77 10.52 -13.47 -5.25
C GLY A 77 10.61 -12.09 -4.58
N TYR A 78 9.54 -11.33 -4.60
CA TYR A 78 9.44 -10.10 -3.82
C TYR A 78 8.13 -10.09 -3.03
N PRO A 79 8.17 -9.90 -1.70
CA PRO A 79 7.01 -9.56 -0.90
C PRO A 79 6.54 -8.15 -1.22
N THR A 80 5.38 -7.77 -0.69
CA THR A 80 4.95 -6.37 -0.63
C THR A 80 4.98 -5.92 0.82
N LEU A 81 5.83 -4.93 1.10
CA LEU A 81 6.03 -4.38 2.42
C LEU A 81 5.63 -2.90 2.42
N ILE A 82 4.64 -2.55 3.24
CA ILE A 82 4.12 -1.19 3.34
C ILE A 82 4.25 -0.75 4.80
N GLY A 83 4.90 0.39 5.00
CA GLY A 83 5.15 0.97 6.31
C GLY A 83 3.89 1.54 6.97
N GLU A 84 4.10 2.26 8.06
CA GLU A 84 3.06 2.92 8.83
C GLU A 84 2.71 4.30 8.26
N ASP A 85 1.49 4.77 8.53
CA ASP A 85 1.01 6.09 8.12
C ASP A 85 1.10 6.34 6.60
N VAL A 86 0.96 5.30 5.78
CA VAL A 86 0.99 5.39 4.32
C VAL A 86 -0.41 5.64 3.77
N THR A 87 -0.54 6.54 2.81
CA THR A 87 -1.77 6.73 2.04
C THR A 87 -1.59 6.15 0.64
N ILE A 88 -2.41 5.15 0.28
CA ILE A 88 -2.47 4.57 -1.05
C ILE A 88 -3.79 4.97 -1.71
N GLY A 89 -3.70 5.87 -2.70
CA GLY A 89 -4.84 6.46 -3.40
C GLY A 89 -5.60 5.45 -4.27
N HIS A 90 -6.85 5.81 -4.56
CA HIS A 90 -7.81 4.99 -5.30
C HIS A 90 -7.24 4.41 -6.60
N GLY A 91 -7.50 3.13 -6.87
CA GLY A 91 -7.12 2.46 -8.10
C GLY A 91 -5.62 2.26 -8.33
N ALA A 92 -4.79 2.43 -7.30
CA ALA A 92 -3.35 2.18 -7.41
C ALA A 92 -3.05 0.68 -7.60
N ILE A 93 -1.89 0.37 -8.20
CA ILE A 93 -1.37 -1.00 -8.31
C ILE A 93 -0.05 -1.06 -7.56
N ILE A 94 0.00 -1.85 -6.50
CA ILE A 94 1.16 -2.05 -5.64
C ILE A 94 1.59 -3.50 -5.82
N HIS A 95 2.71 -3.72 -6.49
CA HIS A 95 3.14 -5.05 -6.84
C HIS A 95 4.57 -5.32 -6.41
N ALA A 96 4.75 -6.26 -5.46
CA ALA A 96 6.06 -6.83 -5.13
C ALA A 96 7.13 -5.77 -4.79
N CYS A 97 6.81 -4.78 -3.95
CA CYS A 97 7.65 -3.61 -3.69
C CYS A 97 7.68 -3.24 -2.20
N THR A 98 8.57 -2.30 -1.85
CA THR A 98 8.67 -1.74 -0.51
C THR A 98 8.27 -0.27 -0.51
N ILE A 99 7.33 0.09 0.36
CA ILE A 99 6.91 1.47 0.62
C ILE A 99 7.21 1.75 2.09
N GLU A 100 8.13 2.64 2.37
CA GLU A 100 8.48 3.02 3.73
C GLU A 100 7.40 3.89 4.38
N HIS A 101 7.62 4.32 5.62
CA HIS A 101 6.63 5.04 6.42
C HIS A 101 6.27 6.41 5.84
N ARG A 102 5.02 6.83 6.04
CA ARG A 102 4.51 8.19 5.77
C ARG A 102 4.63 8.61 4.30
N CYS A 103 4.54 7.64 3.40
CA CYS A 103 4.51 7.89 1.96
C CYS A 103 3.08 8.18 1.47
N LEU A 104 2.99 8.85 0.31
CA LEU A 104 1.75 8.98 -0.43
C LEU A 104 1.91 8.41 -1.83
N ILE A 105 1.07 7.46 -2.16
CA ILE A 105 0.93 6.89 -3.50
C ILE A 105 -0.34 7.45 -4.11
N GLY A 106 -0.21 8.25 -5.15
CA GLY A 106 -1.33 8.94 -5.79
C GLY A 106 -2.29 7.98 -6.50
N MET A 107 -3.51 8.46 -6.74
CA MET A 107 -4.57 7.71 -7.41
C MET A 107 -4.10 7.14 -8.75
N GLY A 108 -4.35 5.86 -9.01
CA GLY A 108 -4.00 5.18 -10.26
C GLY A 108 -2.50 4.98 -10.50
N ALA A 109 -1.63 5.32 -9.53
CA ALA A 109 -0.19 5.09 -9.65
C ALA A 109 0.14 3.59 -9.62
N ARG A 110 1.27 3.21 -10.24
CA ARG A 110 1.75 1.83 -10.28
C ARG A 110 3.16 1.76 -9.72
N ILE A 111 3.37 0.91 -8.72
CA ILE A 111 4.69 0.63 -8.13
C ILE A 111 4.99 -0.83 -8.41
N LEU A 112 6.10 -1.09 -9.13
CA LEU A 112 6.40 -2.42 -9.68
C LEU A 112 7.54 -3.13 -8.93
N ASP A 113 7.78 -4.37 -9.30
CA ASP A 113 8.64 -5.35 -8.64
C ASP A 113 10.00 -4.79 -8.18
N GLY A 114 10.34 -5.01 -6.92
CA GLY A 114 11.60 -4.58 -6.33
C GLY A 114 11.78 -3.06 -6.20
N ALA A 115 10.78 -2.26 -6.58
CA ALA A 115 10.84 -0.82 -6.36
C ALA A 115 10.77 -0.49 -4.88
N THR A 116 11.41 0.62 -4.49
CA THR A 116 11.40 1.12 -3.11
C THR A 116 10.99 2.59 -3.10
N VAL A 117 9.99 2.92 -2.29
CA VAL A 117 9.60 4.30 -1.99
C VAL A 117 10.09 4.61 -0.58
N LYS A 118 11.10 5.47 -0.47
CA LYS A 118 11.68 5.87 0.80
C LYS A 118 10.73 6.76 1.58
N ARG A 119 10.96 6.86 2.89
CA ARG A 119 10.15 7.63 3.83
C ARG A 119 9.78 9.01 3.27
N TYR A 120 8.51 9.40 3.46
CA TYR A 120 7.91 10.61 2.90
C TYR A 120 7.94 10.69 1.35
N GLY A 121 8.26 9.63 0.65
CA GLY A 121 8.18 9.62 -0.81
C GLY A 121 6.75 9.89 -1.29
N PHE A 122 6.62 10.76 -2.30
CA PHE A 122 5.35 11.09 -2.90
C PHE A 122 5.34 10.68 -4.37
N VAL A 123 4.53 9.70 -4.70
CA VAL A 123 4.28 9.27 -6.08
C VAL A 123 3.00 9.94 -6.57
N GLY A 124 3.11 10.79 -7.58
CA GLY A 124 1.97 11.50 -8.14
C GLY A 124 0.94 10.59 -8.79
N ALA A 125 -0.29 11.09 -8.94
CA ALA A 125 -1.38 10.32 -9.55
C ALA A 125 -1.02 9.84 -10.97
N GLY A 126 -1.37 8.58 -11.29
CA GLY A 126 -1.10 7.95 -12.58
C GLY A 126 0.37 7.68 -12.89
N ALA A 127 1.29 7.98 -11.99
CA ALA A 127 2.72 7.73 -12.21
C ALA A 127 3.06 6.24 -12.24
N VAL A 128 4.06 5.85 -13.02
CA VAL A 128 4.53 4.46 -13.13
C VAL A 128 5.98 4.36 -12.68
N VAL A 129 6.20 3.79 -11.50
CA VAL A 129 7.51 3.48 -10.93
C VAL A 129 7.92 2.09 -11.39
N GLY A 130 8.88 2.03 -12.32
CA GLY A 130 9.35 0.79 -12.92
C GLY A 130 10.10 -0.11 -11.94
N PRO A 131 10.32 -1.38 -12.31
CA PRO A 131 10.99 -2.36 -11.47
C PRO A 131 12.36 -1.88 -10.96
N GLY A 132 12.68 -2.20 -9.70
CA GLY A 132 13.95 -1.91 -9.05
C GLY A 132 14.26 -0.42 -8.85
N LYS A 133 13.33 0.49 -9.14
CA LYS A 133 13.55 1.94 -8.96
C LYS A 133 13.43 2.31 -7.49
N THR A 134 14.27 3.26 -7.08
CA THR A 134 14.21 3.85 -5.74
C THR A 134 13.80 5.31 -5.83
N ILE A 135 12.69 5.63 -5.16
CA ILE A 135 12.26 7.00 -4.88
C ILE A 135 12.93 7.41 -3.59
N GLY A 136 13.65 8.51 -3.61
CA GLY A 136 14.38 9.01 -2.45
C GLY A 136 13.48 9.59 -1.37
N GLU A 137 14.04 9.76 -0.18
CA GLU A 137 13.31 10.35 0.96
C GLU A 137 12.80 11.76 0.64
N ALA A 138 11.54 12.01 0.92
CA ALA A 138 10.85 13.28 0.69
C ALA A 138 10.96 13.78 -0.77
N GLU A 139 10.90 12.87 -1.74
CA GLU A 139 10.91 13.23 -3.17
C GLU A 139 9.51 13.10 -3.78
N LEU A 140 9.17 14.06 -4.65
CA LEU A 140 8.00 14.00 -5.53
C LEU A 140 8.42 13.40 -6.88
N TRP A 141 7.75 12.32 -7.25
CA TRP A 141 7.93 11.66 -8.54
C TRP A 141 6.62 11.61 -9.31
N VAL A 142 6.65 11.97 -10.60
CA VAL A 142 5.47 12.00 -11.49
C VAL A 142 5.79 11.43 -12.86
N GLY A 143 4.75 11.06 -13.60
CA GLY A 143 4.82 10.66 -15.00
C GLY A 143 4.93 9.16 -15.25
N ASN A 144 4.93 8.77 -16.51
CA ASN A 144 5.12 7.41 -17.01
C ASN A 144 6.18 7.40 -18.13
N PRO A 145 7.40 6.90 -17.88
CA PRO A 145 7.91 6.42 -16.60
C PRO A 145 8.12 7.57 -15.60
N ALA A 146 7.93 7.27 -14.30
CA ALA A 146 8.08 8.27 -13.25
C ALA A 146 9.49 8.85 -13.16
N ARG A 147 9.59 10.16 -12.88
CA ARG A 147 10.83 10.89 -12.67
C ARG A 147 10.71 11.80 -11.46
N CYS A 148 11.84 12.00 -10.79
CA CYS A 148 11.92 12.96 -9.69
C CYS A 148 11.74 14.38 -10.23
N VAL A 149 10.84 15.12 -9.63
CA VAL A 149 10.58 16.54 -9.94
C VAL A 149 11.33 17.43 -8.97
N ARG A 150 11.22 17.14 -7.66
CA ARG A 150 11.82 17.94 -6.59
C ARG A 150 11.70 17.24 -5.22
N LYS A 151 12.32 17.85 -4.23
CA LYS A 151 12.03 17.53 -2.82
C LYS A 151 10.72 18.15 -2.37
N LEU A 152 10.09 17.51 -1.38
CA LEU A 152 8.92 18.06 -0.70
C LEU A 152 9.33 19.14 0.30
N GLY A 153 8.48 20.16 0.45
CA GLY A 153 8.59 21.14 1.52
C GLY A 153 7.88 20.68 2.81
N ASP A 154 8.15 21.37 3.91
CA ASP A 154 7.62 21.00 5.26
C ASP A 154 6.09 20.87 5.28
N ARG A 155 5.37 21.82 4.65
CA ARG A 155 3.90 21.76 4.56
C ARG A 155 3.38 20.53 3.81
N GLU A 156 4.10 20.06 2.81
CA GLU A 156 3.72 18.85 2.08
C GLU A 156 3.94 17.61 2.95
N ILE A 157 5.06 17.55 3.68
CA ILE A 157 5.34 16.48 4.64
C ILE A 157 4.25 16.43 5.73
N GLU A 158 3.86 17.58 6.27
CA GLU A 158 2.72 17.67 7.22
C GLU A 158 1.42 17.15 6.60
N SER A 159 1.17 17.49 5.33
CA SER A 159 -0.04 17.04 4.62
C SER A 159 -0.10 15.52 4.42
N LEU A 160 1.05 14.84 4.25
CA LEU A 160 1.10 13.37 4.18
C LEU A 160 0.64 12.75 5.50
N GLN A 161 1.10 13.27 6.63
CA GLN A 161 0.70 12.81 7.96
C GLN A 161 -0.79 13.07 8.22
N TYR A 162 -1.26 14.27 7.86
CA TYR A 162 -2.68 14.61 7.98
C TYR A 162 -3.57 13.65 7.19
N SER A 163 -3.17 13.28 5.96
CA SER A 163 -3.92 12.34 5.11
C SER A 163 -4.12 10.99 5.80
N ALA A 164 -3.05 10.38 6.32
CA ALA A 164 -3.14 9.11 7.03
C ALA A 164 -4.06 9.21 8.27
N GLN A 165 -3.88 10.24 9.09
CA GLN A 165 -4.70 10.49 10.28
C GLN A 165 -6.18 10.76 9.92
N HIS A 166 -6.45 11.41 8.79
CA HIS A 166 -7.82 11.61 8.31
C HIS A 166 -8.51 10.27 8.06
N TYR A 167 -7.83 9.35 7.40
CA TYR A 167 -8.38 8.02 7.12
C TYR A 167 -8.55 7.16 8.38
N VAL A 168 -7.73 7.32 9.41
CA VAL A 168 -7.98 6.68 10.72
C VAL A 168 -9.29 7.18 11.32
N ARG A 169 -9.51 8.51 11.36
CA ARG A 169 -10.79 9.06 11.86
C ARG A 169 -11.98 8.63 11.02
N LEU A 170 -11.81 8.58 9.70
CA LEU A 170 -12.89 8.20 8.79
C LEU A 170 -13.29 6.74 9.00
N LYS A 171 -12.31 5.80 9.06
CA LYS A 171 -12.62 4.38 9.31
C LYS A 171 -13.28 4.14 10.66
N ASP A 172 -12.91 4.94 11.68
CA ASP A 172 -13.55 4.83 13.00
C ASP A 172 -15.06 5.10 12.91
N GLN A 173 -15.47 6.09 12.10
CA GLN A 173 -16.89 6.35 11.84
C GLN A 173 -17.60 5.16 11.17
N TYR A 174 -16.90 4.43 10.28
CA TYR A 174 -17.45 3.22 9.65
C TYR A 174 -17.50 2.02 10.60
N LEU A 175 -16.56 1.93 11.55
CA LEU A 175 -16.56 0.85 12.54
C LEU A 175 -17.61 1.05 13.63
N ASP A 176 -17.97 2.31 13.90
CA ASP A 176 -18.89 2.69 14.96
C ASP A 176 -20.34 2.90 14.42
N ALA A 177 -20.57 2.78 13.08
CA ALA A 177 -21.87 2.90 12.41
C ALA A 177 -22.63 1.57 12.43
#